data_77ccca9482c063db50865d19e2ef3a20
#
_entry.id   77ccca9482c063db50865d19e2ef3a20
#
_cell.length_a   1.000
_cell.length_b   1.000
_cell.length_c   1.000
_cell.angle_alpha   90.00
_cell.angle_beta   90.00
_cell.angle_gamma   90.00
#
_symmetry.space_group_name_H-M   'P 1'
#
loop_
_entity.id
_entity.type
_entity.pdbx_description
1 polymer ?
#
loop_
_entity_poly.entity_id
_entity_poly.type
_entity_poly.pdbx_seq_one_letter_code
_entity_poly.pdbx_strand_id
1 'polypeptide(L)'
;KVPGVRNHYRRKYPYVMVDEAQDTSWLQHRILQILTQDGGNLFMVGDEDQSIYGFRAAYPEALLDFQRHYPGGKVYRLETNYRSGKDIVALADRFIRHNRKRYDKNMKPAAESSGRVRGEPVARRSDQ
;
A
#
# COMPACT_ATOMS: atom_id res chain seq x y z
N LYS A 1 7.82 20.74 20.35
CA LYS A 1 7.51 21.17 18.96
C LYS A 1 8.36 22.38 18.64
N VAL A 2 9.27 22.31 17.67
CA VAL A 2 10.11 23.44 17.24
C VAL A 2 9.55 23.93 15.89
N PRO A 3 8.72 24.99 15.90
CA PRO A 3 8.07 25.47 14.65
C PRO A 3 9.07 25.82 13.55
N GLY A 4 10.24 26.32 13.90
CA GLY A 4 11.29 26.66 12.95
C GLY A 4 11.80 25.47 12.13
N VAL A 5 11.99 24.31 12.75
CA VAL A 5 12.46 23.09 12.08
C VAL A 5 11.40 22.59 11.08
N ARG A 6 10.13 22.52 11.49
CA ARG A 6 9.03 22.14 10.60
C ARG A 6 8.97 23.05 9.38
N ASN A 7 8.96 24.33 9.57
CA ASN A 7 8.84 25.32 8.49
C ASN A 7 10.07 25.31 7.56
N HIS A 8 11.26 25.02 8.10
CA HIS A 8 12.46 24.82 7.29
C HIS A 8 12.30 23.64 6.33
N TYR A 9 11.89 22.46 6.83
CA TYR A 9 11.75 21.26 6.00
C TYR A 9 10.58 21.36 5.01
N ARG A 10 9.47 22.00 5.38
CA ARG A 10 8.35 22.26 4.47
C ARG A 10 8.76 23.14 3.28
N ARG A 11 9.57 24.15 3.51
CA ARG A 11 10.08 25.00 2.42
C ARG A 11 11.11 24.28 1.57
N LYS A 12 11.94 23.45 2.19
CA LYS A 12 12.97 22.68 1.49
C LYS A 12 12.39 21.58 0.62
N TYR A 13 11.28 20.95 1.07
CA TYR A 13 10.62 19.84 0.40
C TYR A 13 9.14 20.17 0.17
N PRO A 14 8.82 20.99 -0.84
CA PRO A 14 7.44 21.39 -1.12
C PRO A 14 6.59 20.25 -1.67
N TYR A 15 7.22 19.20 -2.22
CA TYR A 15 6.57 17.99 -2.71
C TYR A 15 7.15 16.78 -1.98
N VAL A 16 6.28 15.94 -1.47
CA VAL A 16 6.66 14.69 -0.80
C VAL A 16 6.02 13.53 -1.54
N MET A 17 6.85 12.59 -1.97
CA MET A 17 6.40 11.35 -2.61
C MET A 17 6.81 10.17 -1.73
N VAL A 18 5.87 9.24 -1.55
CA VAL A 18 6.07 8.03 -0.74
C VAL A 18 5.71 6.83 -1.62
N ASP A 19 6.67 5.95 -1.81
CA ASP A 19 6.47 4.66 -2.46
C ASP A 19 6.37 3.56 -1.40
N GLU A 20 5.73 2.44 -1.76
CA GLU A 20 5.49 1.30 -0.87
C GLU A 20 4.91 1.75 0.50
N ALA A 21 3.95 2.65 0.45
CA ALA A 21 3.42 3.32 1.64
C ALA A 21 2.82 2.36 2.68
N GLN A 22 2.40 1.14 2.27
CA GLN A 22 1.91 0.10 3.18
C GLN A 22 2.98 -0.40 4.16
N ASP A 23 4.27 -0.23 3.83
CA ASP A 23 5.38 -0.69 4.67
C ASP A 23 5.89 0.38 5.64
N THR A 24 5.36 1.60 5.53
CA THR A 24 5.73 2.69 6.43
C THR A 24 5.09 2.52 7.81
N SER A 25 5.84 2.88 8.85
CA SER A 25 5.37 2.81 10.23
C SER A 25 4.45 4.00 10.58
N TRP A 26 3.67 3.85 11.65
CA TRP A 26 2.87 4.95 12.18
C TRP A 26 3.69 6.22 12.46
N LEU A 27 4.92 6.08 12.98
CA LEU A 27 5.79 7.23 13.24
C LEU A 27 6.18 7.97 11.97
N GLN A 28 6.52 7.24 10.89
CA GLN A 28 6.82 7.82 9.59
C GLN A 28 5.61 8.55 9.02
N HIS A 29 4.41 7.96 9.09
CA HIS A 29 3.17 8.65 8.72
C HIS A 29 2.94 9.91 9.53
N ARG A 30 3.25 9.90 10.83
CA ARG A 30 3.13 11.09 11.65
C ARG A 30 4.09 12.21 11.23
N ILE A 31 5.30 11.85 10.81
CA ILE A 31 6.26 12.80 10.24
C ILE A 31 5.72 13.37 8.91
N LEU A 32 5.21 12.52 8.02
CA LEU A 32 4.59 12.94 6.77
C LEU A 32 3.45 13.94 7.01
N GLN A 33 2.56 13.64 7.93
CA GLN A 33 1.48 14.57 8.32
C GLN A 33 2.03 15.93 8.77
N ILE A 34 3.02 15.95 9.65
CA ILE A 34 3.63 17.20 10.13
C ILE A 34 4.25 17.99 8.97
N LEU A 35 4.82 17.33 7.98
CA LEU A 35 5.43 17.99 6.83
C LEU A 35 4.41 18.48 5.81
N THR A 36 3.30 17.79 5.63
CA THR A 36 2.38 18.01 4.51
C THR A 36 1.00 18.56 4.91
N GLN A 37 0.66 18.65 6.19
CA GLN A 37 -0.55 19.34 6.65
C GLN A 37 -0.50 20.84 6.27
N ASP A 38 -1.67 21.45 6.10
CA ASP A 38 -1.86 22.87 5.77
C ASP A 38 -1.31 23.27 4.37
N GLY A 39 -1.63 22.50 3.35
CA GLY A 39 -1.35 22.84 1.94
C GLY A 39 -0.05 22.27 1.37
N GLY A 40 0.59 21.33 2.06
CA GLY A 40 1.69 20.55 1.47
C GLY A 40 1.20 19.57 0.42
N ASN A 41 2.04 19.30 -0.60
CA ASN A 41 1.77 18.31 -1.62
C ASN A 41 2.30 16.94 -1.20
N LEU A 42 1.40 15.99 -0.98
CA LEU A 42 1.72 14.59 -0.71
C LEU A 42 1.17 13.71 -1.82
N PHE A 43 2.02 12.88 -2.37
CA PHE A 43 1.66 11.80 -3.28
C PHE A 43 2.13 10.48 -2.68
N MET A 44 1.21 9.54 -2.49
CA MET A 44 1.50 8.22 -1.91
C MET A 44 1.11 7.13 -2.89
N VAL A 45 1.99 6.16 -3.05
CA VAL A 45 1.73 4.93 -3.80
C VAL A 45 1.91 3.75 -2.85
N GLY A 46 1.03 2.79 -2.93
CA GLY A 46 1.10 1.59 -2.11
C GLY A 46 -0.02 0.62 -2.42
N ASP A 47 0.13 -0.57 -1.91
CA ASP A 47 -0.85 -1.65 -2.02
C ASP A 47 -1.02 -2.31 -0.65
N GLU A 48 -2.13 -2.03 0.02
CA GLU A 48 -2.40 -2.57 1.36
C GLU A 48 -2.45 -4.09 1.37
N ASP A 49 -2.75 -4.74 0.25
CA ASP A 49 -2.74 -6.19 0.12
C ASP A 49 -1.32 -6.79 0.17
N GLN A 50 -0.29 -5.97 -0.04
CA GLN A 50 1.12 -6.36 0.06
C GLN A 50 1.75 -6.08 1.42
N SER A 51 0.98 -5.59 2.39
CA SER A 51 1.48 -5.29 3.74
C SER A 51 1.75 -6.56 4.53
N ILE A 52 2.94 -7.14 4.37
CA ILE A 52 3.39 -8.35 5.08
C ILE A 52 4.40 -8.06 6.19
N TYR A 53 4.81 -6.80 6.34
CA TYR A 53 5.83 -6.38 7.32
C TYR A 53 5.25 -5.87 8.64
N GLY A 54 4.14 -6.45 9.11
CA GLY A 54 3.57 -6.13 10.41
C GLY A 54 4.55 -6.22 11.58
N PHE A 55 5.52 -7.14 11.50
CA PHE A 55 6.59 -7.29 12.48
C PHE A 55 7.58 -6.10 12.52
N ARG A 56 7.58 -5.25 11.49
CA ARG A 56 8.34 -3.99 11.43
C ARG A 56 7.48 -2.78 11.78
N ALA A 57 6.34 -2.99 12.42
CA ALA A 57 5.37 -1.96 12.75
C ALA A 57 4.84 -1.18 11.52
N ALA A 58 4.74 -1.85 10.37
CA ALA A 58 4.03 -1.32 9.21
C ALA A 58 2.60 -0.94 9.59
N TYR A 59 2.11 0.16 9.05
CA TYR A 59 0.81 0.73 9.37
C TYR A 59 -0.02 0.95 8.10
N PRO A 60 -0.53 -0.12 7.46
CA PRO A 60 -1.29 -0.04 6.22
C PRO A 60 -2.61 0.73 6.36
N GLU A 61 -3.13 0.86 7.58
CA GLU A 61 -4.32 1.66 7.88
C GLU A 61 -4.16 3.12 7.43
N ALA A 62 -2.94 3.63 7.33
CA ALA A 62 -2.71 4.98 6.82
C ALA A 62 -3.12 5.14 5.35
N LEU A 63 -3.01 4.10 4.53
CA LEU A 63 -3.56 4.08 3.18
C LEU A 63 -5.08 4.00 3.20
N LEU A 64 -5.64 3.08 3.98
CA LEU A 64 -7.08 2.85 4.06
C LEU A 64 -7.83 4.08 4.60
N ASP A 65 -7.24 4.78 5.56
CA ASP A 65 -7.78 5.99 6.17
C ASP A 65 -7.24 7.29 5.53
N PHE A 66 -6.67 7.21 4.31
CA PHE A 66 -5.98 8.35 3.68
C PHE A 66 -6.82 9.63 3.67
N GLN A 67 -8.07 9.57 3.23
CA GLN A 67 -8.95 10.75 3.17
C GLN A 67 -9.34 11.29 4.54
N ARG A 68 -9.31 10.45 5.59
CA ARG A 68 -9.51 10.89 6.97
C ARG A 68 -8.32 11.70 7.47
N HIS A 69 -7.11 11.28 7.10
CA HIS A 69 -5.87 11.98 7.47
C HIS A 69 -5.60 13.21 6.63
N TYR A 70 -6.05 13.19 5.37
CA TYR A 70 -5.86 14.24 4.37
C TYR A 70 -7.22 14.62 3.75
N PRO A 71 -8.05 15.44 4.45
CA PRO A 71 -9.32 15.91 3.90
C PRO A 71 -9.12 16.61 2.56
N GLY A 72 -9.91 16.23 1.55
CA GLY A 72 -9.76 16.70 0.18
C GLY A 72 -8.75 15.92 -0.67
N GLY A 73 -8.02 15.00 -0.09
CA GLY A 73 -7.15 14.08 -0.82
C GLY A 73 -7.93 13.17 -1.76
N LYS A 74 -7.34 12.90 -2.93
CA LYS A 74 -7.93 12.03 -3.95
C LYS A 74 -7.27 10.66 -3.90
N VAL A 75 -8.09 9.62 -3.99
CA VAL A 75 -7.63 8.23 -4.06
C VAL A 75 -7.92 7.69 -5.46
N TYR A 76 -6.90 7.17 -6.11
CA TYR A 76 -7.00 6.50 -7.41
C TYR A 76 -6.65 5.03 -7.24
N ARG A 77 -7.43 4.15 -7.86
CA ARG A 77 -7.20 2.70 -7.83
C ARG A 77 -6.70 2.24 -9.19
N LEU A 78 -5.60 1.52 -9.21
CA LEU A 78 -5.07 0.88 -10.40
C LEU A 78 -5.48 -0.59 -10.36
N GLU A 79 -6.53 -0.95 -11.08
CA GLU A 79 -7.14 -2.29 -11.05
C GLU A 79 -6.73 -3.17 -12.23
N THR A 80 -5.89 -2.68 -13.13
CA THR A 80 -5.41 -3.46 -14.27
C THR A 80 -4.01 -3.99 -14.01
N ASN A 81 -3.86 -5.31 -14.01
CA ASN A 81 -2.58 -5.98 -13.85
C ASN A 81 -1.95 -6.25 -15.23
N TYR A 82 -0.83 -5.56 -15.50
CA TYR A 82 -0.07 -5.70 -16.75
C TYR A 82 1.08 -6.70 -16.66
N ARG A 83 1.33 -7.27 -15.49
CA ARG A 83 2.49 -8.13 -15.22
C ARG A 83 2.18 -9.60 -15.43
N SER A 84 1.01 -10.05 -15.00
CA SER A 84 0.71 -11.47 -14.85
C SER A 84 -0.42 -11.92 -15.73
N GLY A 85 -0.36 -13.19 -16.16
CA GLY A 85 -1.44 -13.83 -16.93
C GLY A 85 -2.72 -13.97 -16.10
N LYS A 86 -3.85 -14.14 -16.81
CA LYS A 86 -5.20 -14.13 -16.22
C LYS A 86 -5.40 -15.13 -15.07
N ASP A 87 -4.84 -16.34 -15.20
CA ASP A 87 -5.03 -17.38 -14.18
C ASP A 87 -4.31 -17.06 -12.88
N ILE A 88 -3.14 -16.40 -12.97
CA ILE A 88 -2.37 -15.94 -11.81
C ILE A 88 -3.14 -14.81 -11.12
N VAL A 89 -3.62 -13.83 -11.90
CA VAL A 89 -4.39 -12.70 -11.36
C VAL A 89 -5.66 -13.20 -10.67
N ALA A 90 -6.39 -14.11 -11.29
CA ALA A 90 -7.63 -14.66 -10.73
C ALA A 90 -7.38 -15.45 -9.43
N LEU A 91 -6.29 -16.23 -9.37
CA LEU A 91 -5.94 -16.97 -8.16
C LEU A 91 -5.51 -16.03 -7.03
N ALA A 92 -4.66 -15.05 -7.32
CA ALA A 92 -4.19 -14.07 -6.36
C ALA A 92 -5.35 -13.22 -5.80
N ASP A 93 -6.25 -12.74 -6.67
CA ASP A 93 -7.42 -11.98 -6.26
C ASP A 93 -8.34 -12.80 -5.34
N ARG A 94 -8.59 -14.08 -5.71
CA ARG A 94 -9.38 -14.97 -4.85
C ARG A 94 -8.73 -15.22 -3.49
N PHE A 95 -7.42 -15.39 -3.45
CA PHE A 95 -6.67 -15.60 -2.23
C PHE A 95 -6.73 -14.37 -1.32
N ILE A 96 -6.45 -13.18 -1.86
CA ILE A 96 -6.36 -11.96 -1.07
C ILE A 96 -7.72 -11.49 -0.53
N ARG A 97 -8.83 -11.91 -1.13
CA ARG A 97 -10.20 -11.60 -0.65
C ARG A 97 -10.52 -12.17 0.74
N HIS A 98 -9.69 -13.07 1.26
CA HIS A 98 -9.78 -13.51 2.66
C HIS A 98 -9.37 -12.40 3.64
N ASN A 99 -8.56 -11.44 3.19
CA ASN A 99 -8.25 -10.25 3.99
C ASN A 99 -9.46 -9.29 3.97
N ARG A 100 -9.97 -8.97 5.16
CA ARG A 100 -11.13 -8.08 5.32
C ARG A 100 -10.76 -6.60 5.39
N LYS A 101 -9.50 -6.29 5.74
CA LYS A 101 -9.01 -4.91 5.86
C LYS A 101 -8.30 -4.51 4.56
N ARG A 102 -9.08 -4.22 3.53
CA ARG A 102 -8.57 -3.82 2.22
C ARG A 102 -9.57 -2.91 1.51
N TYR A 103 -9.10 -2.19 0.50
CA TYR A 103 -9.98 -1.55 -0.46
C TYR A 103 -10.75 -2.61 -1.27
N ASP A 104 -12.00 -2.31 -1.59
CA ASP A 104 -12.73 -3.12 -2.58
C ASP A 104 -12.13 -2.87 -3.97
N LYS A 105 -11.28 -3.79 -4.40
CA LYS A 105 -10.58 -3.80 -5.69
C LYS A 105 -10.99 -5.02 -6.48
N ASN A 106 -11.14 -4.86 -7.79
CA ASN A 106 -11.39 -5.95 -8.72
C ASN A 106 -10.25 -6.00 -9.74
N MET A 107 -9.22 -6.78 -9.44
CA MET A 107 -8.03 -6.87 -10.28
C MET A 107 -8.35 -7.55 -11.60
N LYS A 108 -8.06 -6.86 -12.70
CA LYS A 108 -8.28 -7.35 -14.07
C LYS A 108 -6.93 -7.60 -14.74
N PRO A 109 -6.74 -8.74 -15.41
CA PRO A 109 -5.55 -8.95 -16.23
C PRO A 109 -5.63 -8.08 -17.49
N ALA A 110 -4.51 -7.45 -17.86
CA ALA A 110 -4.40 -6.72 -19.12
C ALA A 110 -4.22 -7.68 -20.31
N ALA A 111 -3.58 -8.84 -20.06
CA ALA A 111 -3.30 -9.84 -21.08
C ALA A 111 -4.23 -11.05 -20.94
N GLU A 112 -4.71 -11.53 -22.05
CA GLU A 112 -5.48 -12.77 -22.17
C GLU A 112 -4.60 -14.04 -22.02
N SER A 113 -3.28 -13.87 -21.96
CA SER A 113 -2.35 -14.99 -21.82
C SER A 113 -2.66 -15.82 -20.57
N SER A 114 -2.87 -17.11 -20.74
CA SER A 114 -3.04 -18.04 -19.64
C SER A 114 -1.71 -18.34 -18.98
N GLY A 115 -1.64 -18.20 -17.66
CA GLY A 115 -0.55 -18.74 -16.85
C GLY A 115 -0.93 -20.13 -16.34
N ARG A 116 0.02 -21.05 -16.22
CA ARG A 116 -0.26 -22.34 -15.59
C ARG A 116 0.05 -22.23 -14.09
N VAL A 117 -0.96 -22.37 -13.25
CA VAL A 117 -0.79 -22.43 -11.79
C VAL A 117 -0.80 -23.91 -11.38
N ARG A 118 0.25 -24.35 -10.70
CA ARG A 118 0.38 -25.71 -10.17
C ARG A 118 0.48 -25.67 -8.66
N GLY A 119 -0.41 -26.37 -7.97
CA GLY A 119 -0.30 -26.59 -6.52
C GLY A 119 0.50 -27.87 -6.26
N GLU A 120 1.54 -27.79 -5.46
CA GLU A 120 2.26 -28.96 -4.97
C GLU A 120 2.08 -29.09 -3.47
N PRO A 121 1.63 -30.26 -2.97
CA PRO A 121 1.56 -30.48 -1.53
C PRO A 121 2.97 -30.53 -0.94
N VAL A 122 3.24 -29.63 -0.02
CA VAL A 122 4.50 -29.69 0.77
C VAL A 122 4.25 -30.59 1.97
N ALA A 123 4.96 -31.73 2.02
CA ALA A 123 4.95 -32.57 3.20
C ALA A 123 5.47 -31.76 4.40
N ARG A 124 4.71 -31.72 5.50
CA ARG A 124 5.23 -31.19 6.78
C ARG A 124 6.46 -32.03 7.14
N ARG A 125 7.61 -31.40 7.28
CA ARG A 125 8.69 -32.02 8.05
C ARG A 125 8.14 -32.27 9.45
N SER A 126 7.97 -33.53 9.79
CA SER A 126 7.81 -33.92 11.21
C SER A 126 9.08 -33.47 11.92
N ASP A 127 8.95 -32.58 12.88
CA ASP A 127 10.04 -32.24 13.78
C ASP A 127 10.54 -33.54 14.43
N GLN A 128 11.77 -33.90 14.13
CA GLN A 128 12.54 -34.90 14.89
C GLN A 128 13.22 -34.20 16.04
#